data_d4e4619ad1ea333b1fadb1719fd3766a
#
_entry.id   d4e4619ad1ea333b1fadb1719fd3766a
#
_cell.length_a   1.000
_cell.length_b   1.000
_cell.length_c   1.000
_cell.angle_alpha   90.00
_cell.angle_beta   90.00
_cell.angle_gamma   90.00
#
_symmetry.space_group_name_H-M   'P 1'
#
loop_
_entity.id
_entity.type
_entity.pdbx_description
1 polymer ?
#
loop_
_entity_poly.entity_id
_entity_poly.type
_entity_poly.pdbx_seq_one_letter_code
_entity_poly.pdbx_strand_id
1 'polypeptide(L)'
;MTMEKWTVPILPVDIEDAHSYAERSRDHTQRKLEHQQSRYSDMKRNIVVGRVARNVVARALRDARVPCDFEETPATRAKHYSIVTSDGHFVQPRFIGDYPRHRNLLEDVGSFERRPHEFYVATVSLDDLRNLDILGYATRGELGERKPRPFRHGVLNRYVPLDQLHPFAELVEILRSAARGGRAPALSQNVN
;
A
#
# COMPACT_ATOMS: atom_id res chain seq x y z
N MET A 1 22.48 6.36 -8.94
CA MET A 1 22.13 6.70 -7.54
C MET A 1 21.55 5.46 -6.91
N THR A 2 22.16 4.93 -5.85
CA THR A 2 21.61 3.80 -5.12
C THR A 2 20.45 4.33 -4.28
N MET A 3 19.26 3.83 -4.53
CA MET A 3 18.07 4.19 -3.75
C MET A 3 18.27 3.67 -2.32
N GLU A 4 18.25 4.57 -1.34
CA GLU A 4 18.29 4.19 0.06
C GLU A 4 17.02 3.44 0.41
N LYS A 5 17.13 2.15 0.71
CA LYS A 5 16.00 1.32 1.08
C LYS A 5 15.95 1.12 2.60
N TRP A 6 14.75 1.05 3.13
CA TRP A 6 14.52 0.76 4.53
C TRP A 6 14.10 -0.70 4.70
N THR A 7 15.02 -1.55 5.18
CA THR A 7 14.75 -2.97 5.38
C THR A 7 14.16 -3.23 6.76
N VAL A 8 13.01 -3.88 6.81
CA VAL A 8 12.28 -4.18 8.04
C VAL A 8 12.02 -5.69 8.11
N PRO A 9 12.36 -6.39 9.22
CA PRO A 9 12.07 -7.79 9.38
C PRO A 9 10.55 -8.04 9.40
N ILE A 10 10.10 -9.08 8.72
CA ILE A 10 8.72 -9.56 8.79
C ILE A 10 8.61 -10.50 9.98
N LEU A 11 7.71 -10.22 10.90
CA LEU A 11 7.50 -11.03 12.08
C LEU A 11 6.49 -12.15 11.81
N PRO A 12 6.53 -13.28 12.54
CA PRO A 12 5.54 -14.34 12.42
C PRO A 12 4.10 -13.83 12.55
N VAL A 13 3.85 -12.89 13.47
CA VAL A 13 2.53 -12.28 13.67
C VAL A 13 2.02 -11.52 12.44
N ASP A 14 2.90 -10.90 11.65
CA ASP A 14 2.53 -10.22 10.40
C ASP A 14 2.00 -11.22 9.37
N ILE A 15 2.61 -12.40 9.32
CA ILE A 15 2.23 -13.49 8.41
C ILE A 15 0.94 -14.16 8.88
N GLU A 16 0.82 -14.47 10.17
CA GLU A 16 -0.37 -15.09 10.78
C GLU A 16 -1.63 -14.23 10.59
N ASP A 17 -1.52 -12.91 10.86
CA ASP A 17 -2.61 -11.97 10.61
C ASP A 17 -2.98 -11.92 9.12
N ALA A 18 -1.98 -11.93 8.24
CA ALA A 18 -2.22 -11.88 6.81
C ALA A 18 -2.95 -13.14 6.29
N HIS A 19 -2.59 -14.32 6.77
CA HIS A 19 -3.28 -15.56 6.45
C HIS A 19 -4.70 -15.58 7.01
N SER A 20 -4.88 -15.21 8.28
CA SER A 20 -6.19 -15.12 8.92
C SER A 20 -7.11 -14.14 8.18
N TYR A 21 -6.56 -13.00 7.74
CA TYR A 21 -7.30 -12.05 6.92
C TYR A 21 -7.70 -12.63 5.55
N ALA A 22 -6.77 -13.32 4.87
CA ALA A 22 -7.05 -13.95 3.58
C ALA A 22 -8.15 -15.02 3.68
N GLU A 23 -8.18 -15.82 4.75
CA GLU A 23 -9.24 -16.81 4.98
C GLU A 23 -10.59 -16.13 5.24
N ARG A 24 -10.66 -15.11 6.09
CA ARG A 24 -11.91 -14.35 6.32
C ARG A 24 -12.43 -13.65 5.06
N SER A 25 -11.53 -13.31 4.15
CA SER A 25 -11.89 -12.67 2.87
C SER A 25 -12.24 -13.68 1.77
N ARG A 26 -12.19 -14.97 2.04
CA ARG A 26 -12.34 -16.06 1.06
C ARG A 26 -13.67 -16.01 0.32
N ASP A 27 -14.78 -15.90 1.04
CA ASP A 27 -16.12 -15.96 0.44
C ASP A 27 -16.37 -14.80 -0.52
N HIS A 28 -15.90 -13.59 -0.15
CA HIS A 28 -16.00 -12.42 -1.02
C HIS A 28 -15.11 -12.55 -2.25
N THR A 29 -13.94 -13.13 -2.09
CA THR A 29 -12.96 -13.34 -3.15
C THR A 29 -13.42 -14.42 -4.12
N GLN A 30 -14.00 -15.51 -3.62
CA GLN A 30 -14.47 -16.65 -4.41
C GLN A 30 -15.60 -16.26 -5.36
N ARG A 31 -16.61 -15.51 -4.89
CA ARG A 31 -17.71 -14.99 -5.76
C ARG A 31 -17.20 -14.12 -6.92
N LYS A 32 -16.10 -13.42 -6.71
CA LYS A 32 -15.48 -12.58 -7.74
C LYS A 32 -14.65 -13.38 -8.75
N LEU A 33 -14.08 -14.50 -8.33
CA LEU A 33 -13.28 -15.41 -9.15
C LEU A 33 -14.10 -16.26 -10.10
N GLU A 34 -15.31 -16.67 -9.69
CA GLU A 34 -16.24 -17.39 -10.54
C GLU A 34 -16.55 -16.62 -11.84
N HIS A 35 -16.41 -15.29 -11.80
CA HIS A 35 -16.57 -14.43 -12.98
C HIS A 35 -15.28 -14.13 -13.75
N GLN A 36 -14.10 -14.42 -13.23
CA GLN A 36 -12.83 -13.92 -13.82
C GLN A 36 -11.82 -15.01 -14.24
N GLN A 37 -12.11 -16.30 -14.09
CA GLN A 37 -11.18 -17.42 -14.41
C GLN A 37 -9.75 -17.24 -13.85
N SER A 38 -9.56 -16.37 -12.88
CA SER A 38 -8.27 -16.12 -12.25
C SER A 38 -7.92 -17.23 -11.26
N ARG A 39 -6.65 -17.63 -11.21
CA ARG A 39 -6.21 -18.68 -10.29
C ARG A 39 -6.36 -18.20 -8.85
N TYR A 40 -7.16 -18.89 -8.07
CA TYR A 40 -7.39 -18.61 -6.64
C TYR A 40 -6.09 -18.50 -5.84
N SER A 41 -5.10 -19.35 -6.14
CA SER A 41 -3.77 -19.34 -5.51
C SER A 41 -3.06 -17.99 -5.64
N ASP A 42 -3.08 -17.39 -6.84
CA ASP A 42 -2.38 -16.13 -7.10
C ASP A 42 -3.08 -14.97 -6.39
N MET A 43 -4.41 -14.99 -6.33
CA MET A 43 -5.16 -13.96 -5.63
C MET A 43 -4.96 -14.05 -4.10
N LYS A 44 -4.99 -15.27 -3.53
CA LYS A 44 -4.70 -15.49 -2.11
C LYS A 44 -3.30 -14.99 -1.76
N ARG A 45 -2.30 -15.32 -2.58
CA ARG A 45 -0.93 -14.84 -2.41
C ARG A 45 -0.88 -13.30 -2.41
N ASN A 46 -1.53 -12.65 -3.37
CA ASN A 46 -1.57 -11.19 -3.47
C ASN A 46 -2.25 -10.53 -2.26
N ILE A 47 -3.29 -11.16 -1.69
CA ILE A 47 -3.94 -10.69 -0.47
C ILE A 47 -2.97 -10.80 0.72
N VAL A 48 -2.31 -11.94 0.87
CA VAL A 48 -1.36 -12.18 1.97
C VAL A 48 -0.20 -11.19 1.89
N VAL A 49 0.48 -11.08 0.75
CA VAL A 49 1.65 -10.17 0.64
C VAL A 49 1.26 -8.69 0.80
N GLY A 50 0.08 -8.29 0.30
CA GLY A 50 -0.43 -6.94 0.50
C GLY A 50 -0.74 -6.64 1.98
N ARG A 51 -1.26 -7.63 2.71
CA ARG A 51 -1.53 -7.50 4.15
C ARG A 51 -0.24 -7.47 4.98
N VAL A 52 0.74 -8.32 4.64
CA VAL A 52 2.07 -8.27 5.26
C VAL A 52 2.72 -6.91 5.05
N ALA A 53 2.73 -6.40 3.82
CA ALA A 53 3.30 -5.08 3.52
C ALA A 53 2.65 -3.98 4.37
N ARG A 54 1.33 -4.01 4.53
CA ARG A 54 0.60 -3.06 5.39
C ARG A 54 1.04 -3.16 6.85
N ASN A 55 1.09 -4.36 7.42
CA ASN A 55 1.45 -4.57 8.82
C ASN A 55 2.87 -4.08 9.11
N VAL A 56 3.81 -4.44 8.23
CA VAL A 56 5.22 -4.07 8.37
C VAL A 56 5.43 -2.56 8.21
N VAL A 57 4.81 -1.92 7.22
CA VAL A 57 4.91 -0.46 7.03
C VAL A 57 4.28 0.28 8.24
N ALA A 58 3.13 -0.16 8.73
CA ALA A 58 2.52 0.44 9.93
C ALA A 58 3.43 0.31 11.16
N ARG A 59 4.07 -0.84 11.34
CA ARG A 59 5.04 -1.05 12.41
C ARG A 59 6.25 -0.13 12.23
N ALA A 60 6.82 -0.04 11.03
CA ALA A 60 7.93 0.86 10.74
C ALA A 60 7.60 2.34 11.05
N LEU A 61 6.37 2.78 10.74
CA LEU A 61 5.90 4.12 11.09
C LEU A 61 5.80 4.31 12.61
N ARG A 62 5.22 3.33 13.33
CA ARG A 62 5.11 3.39 14.81
C ARG A 62 6.47 3.40 15.49
N ASP A 63 7.41 2.56 15.05
CA ASP A 63 8.79 2.51 15.54
C ASP A 63 9.50 3.85 15.30
N ALA A 64 9.17 4.51 14.20
CA ALA A 64 9.61 5.87 13.88
C ALA A 64 8.80 6.97 14.62
N ARG A 65 7.97 6.63 15.60
CA ARG A 65 7.13 7.55 16.39
C ARG A 65 6.10 8.34 15.56
N VAL A 66 5.58 7.74 14.50
CA VAL A 66 4.40 8.20 13.78
C VAL A 66 3.19 7.37 14.27
N PRO A 67 2.30 7.93 15.10
CA PRO A 67 1.12 7.22 15.56
C PRO A 67 0.20 6.93 14.37
N CYS A 68 -0.12 5.67 14.19
CA CYS A 68 -1.01 5.25 13.10
C CYS A 68 -1.79 4.00 13.49
N ASP A 69 -2.94 3.84 12.83
CA ASP A 69 -3.79 2.68 12.96
C ASP A 69 -4.22 2.16 11.59
N PHE A 70 -4.94 1.07 11.57
CA PHE A 70 -5.50 0.52 10.36
C PHE A 70 -6.92 1.03 10.17
N GLU A 71 -7.26 1.44 8.96
CA GLU A 71 -8.66 1.60 8.61
C GLU A 71 -9.31 0.20 8.55
N GLU A 72 -10.02 -0.17 9.60
CA GLU A 72 -10.81 -1.39 9.64
C GLU A 72 -12.15 -1.15 8.94
N THR A 73 -12.17 -1.37 7.64
CA THR A 73 -13.44 -1.48 6.92
C THR A 73 -13.97 -2.90 7.03
N PRO A 74 -15.28 -3.10 7.28
CA PRO A 74 -15.87 -4.43 7.28
C PRO A 74 -15.50 -5.21 6.01
N ALA A 75 -15.26 -6.49 6.14
CA ALA A 75 -14.81 -7.38 5.05
C ALA A 75 -15.71 -7.34 3.78
N THR A 76 -16.96 -6.94 3.93
CA THR A 76 -17.93 -6.76 2.84
C THR A 76 -17.65 -5.57 1.92
N ARG A 77 -16.91 -4.58 2.39
CA ARG A 77 -16.40 -3.45 1.58
C ARG A 77 -14.90 -3.60 1.32
N ALA A 78 -14.41 -4.82 1.48
CA ALA A 78 -13.02 -5.23 1.44
C ALA A 78 -12.21 -4.58 0.34
N LYS A 79 -11.08 -4.13 0.69
CA LYS A 79 -9.83 -3.82 -0.02
C LYS A 79 -9.19 -2.53 0.47
N HIS A 80 -9.50 -2.12 1.68
CA HIS A 80 -8.82 -0.97 2.26
C HIS A 80 -7.64 -1.47 3.09
N TYR A 81 -6.46 -1.46 2.47
CA TYR A 81 -5.19 -1.72 3.16
C TYR A 81 -4.54 -0.41 3.59
N SER A 82 -5.37 0.57 3.90
CA SER A 82 -4.87 1.89 4.26
C SER A 82 -4.39 1.89 5.71
N ILE A 83 -3.31 2.60 5.92
CA ILE A 83 -2.84 3.02 7.22
C ILE A 83 -3.34 4.44 7.40
N VAL A 84 -3.93 4.74 8.56
CA VAL A 84 -4.40 6.08 8.90
C VAL A 84 -3.54 6.60 10.03
N THR A 85 -2.92 7.74 9.85
CA THR A 85 -2.16 8.40 10.92
C THR A 85 -3.09 9.16 11.87
N SER A 86 -2.63 9.48 13.07
CA SER A 86 -3.43 10.17 14.09
C SER A 86 -3.92 11.55 13.64
N ASP A 87 -3.23 12.17 12.69
CA ASP A 87 -3.57 13.45 12.07
C ASP A 87 -4.41 13.32 10.79
N GLY A 88 -4.82 12.10 10.44
CA GLY A 88 -5.79 11.81 9.39
C GLY A 88 -5.20 11.56 8.00
N HIS A 89 -3.87 11.44 7.85
CA HIS A 89 -3.27 11.09 6.57
C HIS A 89 -3.47 9.61 6.23
N PHE A 90 -3.74 9.34 4.95
CA PHE A 90 -3.91 7.99 4.42
C PHE A 90 -2.68 7.53 3.66
N VAL A 91 -2.06 6.45 4.15
CA VAL A 91 -0.88 5.80 3.55
C VAL A 91 -1.27 4.44 3.01
N GLN A 92 -0.97 4.19 1.73
CA GLN A 92 -1.27 2.94 1.04
C GLN A 92 0.01 2.18 0.70
N PRO A 93 0.37 1.13 1.42
CA PRO A 93 1.45 0.23 1.02
C PRO A 93 1.08 -0.54 -0.25
N ARG A 94 2.04 -0.67 -1.15
CA ARG A 94 1.93 -1.43 -2.40
C ARG A 94 3.08 -2.41 -2.51
N PHE A 95 2.76 -3.69 -2.52
CA PHE A 95 3.73 -4.74 -2.76
C PHE A 95 3.99 -4.87 -4.25
N ILE A 96 5.26 -4.80 -4.63
CA ILE A 96 5.70 -4.95 -6.02
C ILE A 96 6.17 -6.39 -6.22
N GLY A 97 5.30 -7.17 -6.86
CA GLY A 97 5.66 -8.50 -7.32
C GLY A 97 6.61 -8.44 -8.52
N ASP A 98 7.33 -9.54 -8.76
CA ASP A 98 8.27 -9.68 -9.89
C ASP A 98 9.38 -8.61 -9.96
N TYR A 99 9.74 -7.98 -8.84
CA TYR A 99 10.94 -7.14 -8.76
C TYR A 99 12.20 -8.00 -8.99
N PRO A 100 13.22 -7.56 -9.77
CA PRO A 100 13.37 -6.22 -10.36
C PRO A 100 12.81 -6.05 -11.79
N ARG A 101 12.05 -7.01 -12.31
CA ARG A 101 11.46 -6.92 -13.65
C ARG A 101 10.43 -5.79 -13.76
N HIS A 102 9.63 -5.59 -12.72
CA HIS A 102 8.70 -4.46 -12.63
C HIS A 102 9.34 -3.33 -11.82
N ARG A 103 9.52 -2.19 -12.50
CA ARG A 103 10.18 -1.00 -11.93
C ARG A 103 9.21 0.17 -11.76
N ASN A 104 7.95 -0.12 -11.48
CA ASN A 104 6.95 0.92 -11.27
C ASN A 104 6.12 0.61 -10.04
N LEU A 105 5.84 1.66 -9.26
CA LEU A 105 4.74 1.68 -8.31
C LEU A 105 3.45 1.86 -9.11
N LEU A 106 2.49 0.95 -8.94
CA LEU A 106 1.26 0.93 -9.71
C LEU A 106 0.04 1.10 -8.81
N GLU A 107 -0.93 1.86 -9.29
CA GLU A 107 -2.27 1.96 -8.71
C GLU A 107 -3.33 1.85 -9.81
N ASP A 108 -4.26 0.91 -9.66
CA ASP A 108 -5.42 0.78 -10.53
C ASP A 108 -6.25 2.08 -10.56
N VAL A 109 -6.62 2.54 -11.76
CA VAL A 109 -7.32 3.82 -11.95
C VAL A 109 -8.60 3.89 -11.12
N GLY A 110 -9.41 2.84 -11.17
CA GLY A 110 -10.66 2.82 -10.41
C GLY A 110 -10.44 2.81 -8.89
N SER A 111 -9.35 2.22 -8.41
CA SER A 111 -8.95 2.29 -7.00
C SER A 111 -8.47 3.68 -6.63
N PHE A 112 -7.65 4.29 -7.48
CA PHE A 112 -7.14 5.64 -7.30
C PHE A 112 -8.26 6.68 -7.19
N GLU A 113 -9.26 6.61 -8.06
CA GLU A 113 -10.38 7.55 -8.09
C GLU A 113 -11.30 7.42 -6.88
N ARG A 114 -11.52 6.19 -6.42
CA ARG A 114 -12.44 5.93 -5.30
C ARG A 114 -11.85 6.14 -3.91
N ARG A 115 -10.52 6.33 -3.79
CA ARG A 115 -9.84 6.33 -2.50
C ARG A 115 -8.98 7.57 -2.30
N PRO A 116 -9.11 8.24 -1.16
CA PRO A 116 -8.38 9.47 -0.86
C PRO A 116 -6.98 9.20 -0.30
N HIS A 117 -6.25 8.16 -0.78
CA HIS A 117 -4.88 7.95 -0.30
C HIS A 117 -3.99 9.11 -0.74
N GLU A 118 -3.22 9.64 0.19
CA GLU A 118 -2.30 10.76 -0.06
C GLU A 118 -0.91 10.27 -0.42
N PHE A 119 -0.50 9.17 0.21
CA PHE A 119 0.83 8.58 0.04
C PHE A 119 0.74 7.10 -0.35
N TYR A 120 1.55 6.71 -1.29
CA TYR A 120 1.68 5.33 -1.77
C TYR A 120 3.10 4.85 -1.52
N VAL A 121 3.26 3.80 -0.71
CA VAL A 121 4.57 3.29 -0.30
C VAL A 121 4.89 2.02 -1.07
N ALA A 122 5.98 2.04 -1.83
CA ALA A 122 6.46 0.89 -2.60
C ALA A 122 7.25 -0.07 -1.71
N THR A 123 6.87 -1.36 -1.73
CA THR A 123 7.53 -2.39 -0.94
C THR A 123 7.83 -3.63 -1.77
N VAL A 124 8.92 -4.33 -1.44
CA VAL A 124 9.29 -5.63 -2.03
C VAL A 124 9.78 -6.59 -0.94
N SER A 125 9.73 -7.87 -1.22
CA SER A 125 10.47 -8.88 -0.46
C SER A 125 11.24 -9.77 -1.43
N LEU A 126 12.54 -9.94 -1.21
CA LEU A 126 13.45 -10.71 -2.07
C LEU A 126 13.84 -12.05 -1.45
N ASP A 127 13.48 -12.29 -0.20
CA ASP A 127 13.94 -13.41 0.63
C ASP A 127 12.78 -14.23 1.23
N ASP A 128 11.82 -14.58 0.41
CA ASP A 128 10.66 -15.40 0.80
C ASP A 128 9.93 -14.90 2.07
N LEU A 129 9.71 -13.58 2.13
CA LEU A 129 9.02 -12.91 3.24
C LEU A 129 9.77 -12.97 4.59
N ARG A 130 11.08 -12.98 4.60
CA ARG A 130 11.86 -12.76 5.83
C ARG A 130 11.98 -11.28 6.17
N ASN A 131 12.21 -10.47 5.13
CA ASN A 131 12.30 -9.02 5.24
C ASN A 131 11.43 -8.34 4.20
N LEU A 132 10.96 -7.15 4.54
CA LEU A 132 10.32 -6.23 3.62
C LEU A 132 11.25 -5.03 3.39
N ASP A 133 11.62 -4.81 2.14
CA ASP A 133 12.32 -3.61 1.74
C ASP A 133 11.29 -2.55 1.36
N ILE A 134 11.29 -1.42 2.04
CA ILE A 134 10.54 -0.21 1.68
C ILE A 134 11.43 0.60 0.75
N LEU A 135 11.01 0.70 -0.50
CA LEU A 135 11.81 1.34 -1.56
C LEU A 135 11.65 2.86 -1.57
N GLY A 136 10.54 3.36 -1.05
CA GLY A 136 10.23 4.77 -1.03
C GLY A 136 8.73 5.02 -1.17
N TYR A 137 8.34 6.27 -1.40
CA TYR A 137 6.96 6.65 -1.56
C TYR A 137 6.74 7.60 -2.74
N ALA A 138 5.50 7.68 -3.19
CA ALA A 138 5.00 8.70 -4.09
C ALA A 138 3.74 9.32 -3.51
N THR A 139 3.48 10.59 -3.85
CA THR A 139 2.25 11.30 -3.50
C THR A 139 1.12 10.96 -4.47
N ARG A 140 -0.11 11.23 -4.05
CA ARG A 140 -1.29 11.14 -4.92
C ARG A 140 -1.16 12.07 -6.14
N GLY A 141 -0.60 13.27 -5.95
CA GLY A 141 -0.37 14.24 -7.03
C GLY A 141 0.48 13.65 -8.15
N GLU A 142 1.65 13.10 -7.80
CA GLU A 142 2.59 12.51 -8.76
C GLU A 142 2.00 11.32 -9.53
N LEU A 143 1.21 10.46 -8.86
CA LEU A 143 0.46 9.41 -9.54
C LEU A 143 -0.63 10.00 -10.46
N GLY A 144 -1.24 11.14 -10.07
CA GLY A 144 -2.29 11.82 -10.80
C GLY A 144 -1.83 12.51 -12.09
N GLU A 145 -0.62 13.05 -12.10
CA GLU A 145 -0.07 13.82 -13.22
C GLU A 145 0.18 12.98 -14.49
N ARG A 146 0.42 11.69 -14.32
CA ARG A 146 0.73 10.80 -15.44
C ARG A 146 -0.52 10.21 -16.09
N LYS A 147 -0.55 10.18 -17.41
CA LYS A 147 -1.59 9.44 -18.13
C LYS A 147 -1.54 7.96 -17.76
N PRO A 148 -2.69 7.36 -17.40
CA PRO A 148 -2.76 5.94 -17.13
C PRO A 148 -2.27 5.11 -18.34
N ARG A 149 -1.64 3.98 -18.05
CA ARG A 149 -1.20 3.02 -19.06
C ARG A 149 -1.71 1.62 -18.75
N PRO A 150 -1.97 0.80 -19.77
CA PRO A 150 -2.24 -0.61 -19.54
C PRO A 150 -0.92 -1.30 -19.11
N PHE A 151 -0.99 -2.01 -18.00
CA PHE A 151 0.02 -2.94 -17.55
C PHE A 151 -0.49 -4.39 -17.71
N ARG A 152 0.00 -5.34 -16.91
CA ARG A 152 -0.43 -6.73 -16.97
C ARG A 152 -1.97 -6.86 -17.11
N HIS A 153 -2.44 -7.73 -17.98
CA HIS A 153 -3.85 -8.02 -18.22
C HIS A 153 -4.71 -6.85 -18.71
N GLY A 154 -4.09 -5.83 -19.32
CA GLY A 154 -4.83 -4.69 -19.90
C GLY A 154 -5.46 -3.73 -18.88
N VAL A 155 -5.21 -3.92 -17.59
CA VAL A 155 -5.71 -3.03 -16.54
C VAL A 155 -4.99 -1.69 -16.63
N LEU A 156 -5.76 -0.61 -16.71
CA LEU A 156 -5.22 0.75 -16.68
C LEU A 156 -4.75 1.10 -15.27
N ASN A 157 -3.48 1.46 -15.18
CA ASN A 157 -2.87 1.89 -13.93
C ASN A 157 -2.24 3.27 -14.07
N ARG A 158 -2.32 4.05 -13.00
CA ARG A 158 -1.42 5.17 -12.74
C ARG A 158 -0.11 4.60 -12.23
N TYR A 159 1.01 5.27 -12.49
CA TYR A 159 2.31 4.72 -12.15
C TYR A 159 3.34 5.80 -11.83
N VAL A 160 4.30 5.44 -10.99
CA VAL A 160 5.53 6.20 -10.77
C VAL A 160 6.71 5.23 -10.91
N PRO A 161 7.74 5.52 -11.72
CA PRO A 161 8.97 4.73 -11.77
C PRO A 161 9.64 4.67 -10.39
N LEU A 162 10.21 3.51 -10.03
CA LEU A 162 10.80 3.32 -8.71
C LEU A 162 12.00 4.24 -8.44
N ASP A 163 12.73 4.62 -9.49
CA ASP A 163 13.87 5.55 -9.41
C ASP A 163 13.46 7.01 -9.21
N GLN A 164 12.16 7.30 -9.23
CA GLN A 164 11.56 8.62 -8.98
C GLN A 164 10.80 8.68 -7.66
N LEU A 165 10.85 7.63 -6.86
CA LEU A 165 10.26 7.64 -5.53
C LEU A 165 11.07 8.52 -4.57
N HIS A 166 10.36 9.17 -3.66
CA HIS A 166 10.98 9.85 -2.54
C HIS A 166 11.45 8.86 -1.48
N PRO A 167 12.51 9.16 -0.73
CA PRO A 167 12.98 8.33 0.37
C PRO A 167 11.89 8.15 1.45
N PHE A 168 11.73 6.94 1.97
CA PHE A 168 10.75 6.68 3.03
C PHE A 168 11.01 7.50 4.31
N ALA A 169 12.26 7.83 4.58
CA ALA A 169 12.63 8.70 5.71
C ALA A 169 11.97 10.09 5.61
N GLU A 170 11.84 10.65 4.41
CA GLU A 170 11.15 11.94 4.20
C GLU A 170 9.66 11.83 4.53
N LEU A 171 8.98 10.73 4.13
CA LEU A 171 7.60 10.50 4.52
C LEU A 171 7.44 10.44 6.04
N VAL A 172 8.34 9.74 6.72
CA VAL A 172 8.35 9.68 8.20
C VAL A 172 8.42 11.08 8.80
N GLU A 173 9.30 11.96 8.29
CA GLU A 173 9.43 13.33 8.82
C GLU A 173 8.19 14.19 8.52
N ILE A 174 7.60 14.06 7.33
CA ILE A 174 6.35 14.73 6.97
C ILE A 174 5.25 14.35 7.97
N LEU A 175 5.00 13.05 8.16
CA LEU A 175 3.95 12.55 9.03
C LEU A 175 4.21 12.87 10.51
N ARG A 176 5.48 12.83 10.93
CA ARG A 176 5.86 13.21 12.30
C ARG A 176 5.66 14.70 12.58
N SER A 177 5.95 15.54 11.60
CA SER A 177 5.77 17.00 11.71
C SER A 177 4.29 17.37 11.76
N ALA A 178 3.45 16.72 10.96
CA ALA A 178 2.02 16.91 10.96
C ALA A 178 1.42 16.50 12.32
N ALA A 179 1.81 15.35 12.88
CA ALA A 179 1.35 14.89 14.19
C ALA A 179 1.72 15.85 15.35
N ARG A 180 2.84 16.59 15.24
CA ARG A 180 3.24 17.60 16.23
C ARG A 180 2.50 18.92 16.07
N GLY A 181 2.12 19.27 14.85
CA GLY A 181 1.50 20.55 14.52
C GLY A 181 0.03 20.68 14.93
N GLY A 182 -0.64 19.63 15.29
CA GLY A 182 -2.01 19.62 15.85
C GLY A 182 -3.09 20.23 14.96
N ARG A 183 -2.89 20.32 13.65
CA ARG A 183 -3.88 20.85 12.71
C ARG A 183 -4.13 19.83 11.61
N ALA A 184 -5.21 19.08 11.74
CA ALA A 184 -5.72 18.29 10.62
C ALA A 184 -5.92 19.25 9.42
N PRO A 185 -5.38 18.94 8.23
CA PRO A 185 -5.72 19.68 7.03
C PRO A 185 -7.22 19.49 6.81
N ALA A 186 -7.95 20.58 6.75
CA ALA A 186 -9.36 20.56 6.39
C ALA A 186 -9.51 19.87 5.04
N LEU A 187 -10.09 18.68 5.03
CA LEU A 187 -10.55 18.03 3.81
C LEU A 187 -11.53 18.99 3.15
N SER A 188 -11.11 19.65 2.08
CA SER A 188 -12.00 20.42 1.23
C SER A 188 -13.00 19.43 0.63
N GLN A 189 -14.19 19.38 1.26
CA GLN A 189 -15.38 18.77 0.69
C GLN A 189 -15.78 19.63 -0.51
N ASN A 190 -15.26 19.31 -1.68
CA ASN A 190 -15.87 19.69 -2.94
C ASN A 190 -16.59 18.46 -3.48
N VAL A 191 -17.80 18.24 -2.95
CA VAL A 191 -18.84 17.45 -3.61
C VAL A 191 -19.70 18.45 -4.35
N ASN A 192 -19.55 18.49 -5.65
CA ASN A 192 -20.54 18.93 -6.61
C ASN A 192 -20.77 17.83 -7.62
#